data_801b6939f72dfc94a0105bfb2d36f6f6
#
_entry.id   801b6939f72dfc94a0105bfb2d36f6f6
#
_cell.length_a   1.000
_cell.length_b   1.000
_cell.length_c   1.000
_cell.angle_alpha   90.00
_cell.angle_beta   90.00
_cell.angle_gamma   90.00
#
_symmetry.space_group_name_H-M   'P 1'
#
loop_
_entity.id
_entity.type
_entity.pdbx_description
1 polymer ?
#
loop_
_entity_poly.entity_id
_entity_poly.type
_entity_poly.pdbx_seq_one_letter_code
_entity_poly.pdbx_strand_id
1 'polypeptide(L)'
;MTILVTGGAGYIGSHTCIELLSAGHDIVVVDNLCNSSKKAIDAVKKVSGKDFPFYVCDILDRDALSSVFDKHKIDAVIHFAGLKAVGESVEKPLEYYHNNMTGTFTLLDVMRSHGVFSIVFSSSATVYGSPKTVPIKEDFPLSTTNPYGTTKLMLERVLTDVQFADKRFSVVLLRYFNPIGAHKSGTLGEDPKGIPNNLLPYVAQVAVGRLEKVHVFGDKYPTKDGTGVRDYIHVVDLALGHVKAVEKKAGNPGVYIYNLGTGHGYSVIEIIKAFSKACGKELPYVIDPPRAGDIAV
;
A
#
# COMPACT_ATOMS: atom_id res chain seq x y z
N MET A 1 5.48 12.61 17.94
CA MET A 1 4.05 12.49 17.61
C MET A 1 3.62 11.06 17.85
N THR A 2 2.37 10.88 18.26
CA THR A 2 1.74 9.55 18.31
C THR A 2 0.91 9.34 17.04
N ILE A 3 1.26 8.34 16.26
CA ILE A 3 0.68 8.10 14.94
C ILE A 3 -0.13 6.80 14.97
N LEU A 4 -1.42 6.87 14.66
CA LEU A 4 -2.23 5.68 14.42
C LEU A 4 -1.94 5.12 13.03
N VAL A 5 -1.56 3.85 12.95
CA VAL A 5 -1.32 3.14 11.70
C VAL A 5 -2.40 2.07 11.53
N THR A 6 -3.34 2.30 10.61
CA THR A 6 -4.34 1.29 10.27
C THR A 6 -3.79 0.35 9.19
N GLY A 7 -4.06 -0.95 9.30
CA GLY A 7 -3.44 -1.92 8.40
C GLY A 7 -1.92 -2.11 8.65
N GLY A 8 -1.48 -1.81 9.88
CA GLY A 8 -0.05 -1.79 10.22
C GLY A 8 0.60 -3.16 10.35
N ALA A 9 -0.17 -4.26 10.35
CA ALA A 9 0.36 -5.61 10.27
C ALA A 9 0.54 -6.09 8.81
N GLY A 10 0.09 -5.30 7.83
CA GLY A 10 0.30 -5.58 6.40
C GLY A 10 1.73 -5.30 5.95
N TYR A 11 2.03 -5.62 4.69
CA TYR A 11 3.37 -5.49 4.10
C TYR A 11 3.94 -4.07 4.21
N ILE A 12 3.27 -3.07 3.62
CA ILE A 12 3.74 -1.68 3.65
C ILE A 12 3.64 -1.10 5.06
N GLY A 13 2.52 -1.39 5.76
CA GLY A 13 2.25 -0.88 7.10
C GLY A 13 3.33 -1.27 8.11
N SER A 14 3.74 -2.54 8.11
CA SER A 14 4.77 -3.04 9.05
C SER A 14 6.16 -2.43 8.79
N HIS A 15 6.55 -2.24 7.52
CA HIS A 15 7.79 -1.52 7.20
C HIS A 15 7.70 -0.05 7.62
N THR A 16 6.55 0.60 7.39
CA THR A 16 6.32 1.99 7.83
C THR A 16 6.39 2.11 9.36
N CYS A 17 5.85 1.13 10.11
CA CYS A 17 5.97 1.11 11.56
C CYS A 17 7.44 1.10 12.03
N ILE A 18 8.32 0.32 11.37
CA ILE A 18 9.76 0.32 11.70
C ILE A 18 10.37 1.70 11.46
N GLU A 19 10.11 2.30 10.30
CA GLU A 19 10.70 3.60 9.95
C GLU A 19 10.16 4.74 10.84
N LEU A 20 8.88 4.72 11.22
CA LEU A 20 8.31 5.67 12.18
C LEU A 20 8.98 5.57 13.56
N LEU A 21 9.12 4.34 14.07
CA LEU A 21 9.80 4.07 15.34
C LEU A 21 11.28 4.49 15.30
N SER A 22 11.95 4.26 14.16
CA SER A 22 13.33 4.67 13.95
C SER A 22 13.48 6.19 13.90
N ALA A 23 12.48 6.90 13.35
CA ALA A 23 12.41 8.35 13.33
C ALA A 23 12.04 8.98 14.69
N GLY A 24 11.80 8.17 15.72
CA GLY A 24 11.49 8.64 17.07
C GLY A 24 10.02 8.97 17.32
N HIS A 25 9.12 8.49 16.47
CA HIS A 25 7.69 8.62 16.69
C HIS A 25 7.15 7.47 17.55
N ASP A 26 6.08 7.75 18.29
CA ASP A 26 5.26 6.72 18.92
C ASP A 26 4.20 6.25 17.93
N ILE A 27 3.86 4.97 17.96
CA ILE A 27 2.82 4.42 17.10
C ILE A 27 1.76 3.65 17.90
N VAL A 28 0.55 3.69 17.40
CA VAL A 28 -0.55 2.79 17.78
C VAL A 28 -0.98 2.07 16.52
N VAL A 29 -1.08 0.75 16.55
CA VAL A 29 -1.40 -0.04 15.37
C VAL A 29 -2.76 -0.69 15.51
N VAL A 30 -3.59 -0.59 14.47
CA VAL A 30 -4.85 -1.36 14.34
C VAL A 30 -4.84 -2.16 13.05
N ASP A 31 -5.28 -3.42 13.13
CA ASP A 31 -5.38 -4.33 11.98
C ASP A 31 -6.38 -5.44 12.32
N ASN A 32 -7.25 -5.83 11.38
CA ASN A 32 -8.20 -6.92 11.61
C ASN A 32 -7.62 -8.32 11.29
N LEU A 33 -6.37 -8.38 10.82
CA LEU A 33 -5.64 -9.59 10.47
C LEU A 33 -6.30 -10.45 9.36
N CYS A 34 -7.21 -9.88 8.56
CA CYS A 34 -7.85 -10.64 7.48
C CYS A 34 -6.83 -11.08 6.41
N ASN A 35 -5.88 -10.21 6.07
CA ASN A 35 -4.82 -10.49 5.08
C ASN A 35 -3.40 -10.17 5.60
N SER A 36 -3.22 -10.26 6.90
CA SER A 36 -1.97 -10.01 7.61
C SER A 36 -1.77 -11.02 8.73
N SER A 37 -0.74 -10.85 9.54
CA SER A 37 -0.43 -11.77 10.65
C SER A 37 0.17 -11.00 11.83
N LYS A 38 -0.18 -11.43 13.05
CA LYS A 38 0.46 -10.94 14.27
C LYS A 38 1.99 -11.13 14.25
N LYS A 39 2.49 -12.11 13.50
CA LYS A 39 3.94 -12.31 13.31
C LYS A 39 4.65 -11.08 12.75
N ALA A 40 3.97 -10.29 11.90
CA ALA A 40 4.52 -9.04 11.39
C ALA A 40 4.70 -8.00 12.51
N ILE A 41 3.76 -7.90 13.44
CA ILE A 41 3.86 -7.04 14.62
C ILE A 41 5.02 -7.47 15.53
N ASP A 42 5.15 -8.78 15.78
CA ASP A 42 6.24 -9.32 16.59
C ASP A 42 7.61 -9.06 15.91
N ALA A 43 7.67 -9.17 14.57
CA ALA A 43 8.87 -8.83 13.80
C ALA A 43 9.20 -7.33 13.89
N VAL A 44 8.21 -6.44 13.79
CA VAL A 44 8.40 -4.98 13.97
C VAL A 44 8.97 -4.69 15.36
N LYS A 45 8.40 -5.25 16.44
CA LYS A 45 8.91 -5.08 17.80
C LYS A 45 10.34 -5.59 17.94
N LYS A 46 10.64 -6.77 17.39
CA LYS A 46 11.98 -7.36 17.42
C LYS A 46 13.01 -6.50 16.67
N VAL A 47 12.66 -6.03 15.47
CA VAL A 47 13.58 -5.25 14.62
C VAL A 47 13.81 -3.85 15.18
N SER A 48 12.75 -3.18 15.64
CA SER A 48 12.86 -1.82 16.19
C SER A 48 13.41 -1.78 17.62
N GLY A 49 13.35 -2.90 18.36
CA GLY A 49 13.65 -2.95 19.79
C GLY A 49 12.68 -2.17 20.67
N LYS A 50 11.52 -1.76 20.13
CA LYS A 50 10.52 -0.95 20.81
C LYS A 50 9.19 -1.70 20.91
N ASP A 51 8.50 -1.52 22.03
CA ASP A 51 7.13 -1.98 22.21
C ASP A 51 6.15 -0.87 21.86
N PHE A 52 4.96 -1.23 21.40
CA PHE A 52 3.88 -0.31 21.04
C PHE A 52 2.51 -0.99 21.14
N PRO A 53 1.44 -0.23 21.37
CA PRO A 53 0.08 -0.75 21.39
C PRO A 53 -0.34 -1.32 20.03
N PHE A 54 -0.89 -2.54 20.07
CA PHE A 54 -1.49 -3.20 18.91
C PHE A 54 -2.88 -3.70 19.26
N TYR A 55 -3.86 -3.36 18.44
CA TYR A 55 -5.25 -3.76 18.58
C TYR A 55 -5.71 -4.55 17.36
N VAL A 56 -6.30 -5.74 17.61
CA VAL A 56 -7.06 -6.44 16.57
C VAL A 56 -8.40 -5.74 16.47
N CYS A 57 -8.54 -4.90 15.44
CA CYS A 57 -9.69 -4.02 15.27
C CYS A 57 -10.01 -3.88 13.78
N ASP A 58 -11.28 -4.05 13.42
CA ASP A 58 -11.78 -3.75 12.09
C ASP A 58 -12.13 -2.26 11.99
N ILE A 59 -11.71 -1.60 10.92
CA ILE A 59 -12.04 -0.19 10.67
C ILE A 59 -13.53 0.04 10.38
N LEU A 60 -14.28 -1.01 10.10
CA LEU A 60 -15.74 -0.97 10.01
C LEU A 60 -16.42 -0.89 11.38
N ASP A 61 -15.76 -1.34 12.44
CA ASP A 61 -16.26 -1.29 13.82
C ASP A 61 -15.94 0.06 14.45
N ARG A 62 -16.93 0.96 14.40
CA ARG A 62 -16.81 2.34 14.88
C ARG A 62 -16.49 2.41 16.37
N ASP A 63 -17.14 1.58 17.18
CA ASP A 63 -17.01 1.64 18.65
C ASP A 63 -15.64 1.09 19.09
N ALA A 64 -15.20 -0.03 18.50
CA ALA A 64 -13.87 -0.56 18.72
C ALA A 64 -12.79 0.44 18.31
N LEU A 65 -12.92 1.07 17.14
CA LEU A 65 -11.98 2.06 16.65
C LEU A 65 -11.96 3.33 17.55
N SER A 66 -13.13 3.84 17.93
CA SER A 66 -13.26 4.98 18.86
C SER A 66 -12.57 4.71 20.20
N SER A 67 -12.74 3.50 20.73
CA SER A 67 -12.10 3.08 21.98
C SER A 67 -10.56 3.09 21.92
N VAL A 68 -9.96 2.96 20.73
CA VAL A 68 -8.51 3.12 20.54
C VAL A 68 -8.11 4.60 20.68
N PHE A 69 -8.87 5.51 20.06
CA PHE A 69 -8.62 6.95 20.18
C PHE A 69 -8.83 7.46 21.61
N ASP A 70 -9.80 6.90 22.37
CA ASP A 70 -10.01 7.26 23.78
C ASP A 70 -8.81 6.92 24.67
N LYS A 71 -8.09 5.83 24.34
CA LYS A 71 -6.93 5.34 25.11
C LYS A 71 -5.62 6.03 24.76
N HIS A 72 -5.54 6.65 23.60
CA HIS A 72 -4.29 7.21 23.07
C HIS A 72 -4.53 8.60 22.50
N LYS A 73 -3.67 9.55 22.89
CA LYS A 73 -3.65 10.87 22.25
C LYS A 73 -3.01 10.75 20.88
N ILE A 74 -3.84 10.58 19.84
CA ILE A 74 -3.40 10.46 18.45
C ILE A 74 -3.19 11.86 17.85
N ASP A 75 -2.05 12.09 17.20
CA ASP A 75 -1.73 13.35 16.52
C ASP A 75 -2.03 13.27 15.01
N ALA A 76 -1.84 12.09 14.41
CA ALA A 76 -2.05 11.85 12.98
C ALA A 76 -2.38 10.38 12.70
N VAL A 77 -2.96 10.12 11.52
CA VAL A 77 -3.28 8.78 11.04
C VAL A 77 -2.54 8.49 9.74
N ILE A 78 -1.93 7.30 9.62
CA ILE A 78 -1.52 6.72 8.34
C ILE A 78 -2.46 5.57 8.04
N HIS A 79 -3.18 5.68 6.92
CA HIS A 79 -4.27 4.78 6.59
C HIS A 79 -3.90 3.82 5.46
N PHE A 80 -3.49 2.58 5.85
CA PHE A 80 -3.22 1.48 4.90
C PHE A 80 -4.36 0.47 4.80
N ALA A 81 -5.20 0.36 5.84
CA ALA A 81 -6.26 -0.64 5.89
C ALA A 81 -7.17 -0.55 4.65
N GLY A 82 -7.36 -1.69 3.98
CA GLY A 82 -8.20 -1.79 2.80
C GLY A 82 -7.85 -3.04 1.99
N LEU A 83 -8.84 -3.56 1.26
CA LEU A 83 -8.66 -4.63 0.30
C LEU A 83 -7.92 -4.10 -0.93
N LYS A 84 -6.94 -4.84 -1.46
CA LYS A 84 -5.99 -4.33 -2.47
C LYS A 84 -5.80 -5.20 -3.71
N ALA A 85 -6.40 -6.38 -3.78
CA ALA A 85 -6.19 -7.31 -4.90
C ALA A 85 -7.05 -6.91 -6.11
N VAL A 86 -6.38 -6.47 -7.20
CA VAL A 86 -7.05 -5.96 -8.41
C VAL A 86 -8.00 -7.01 -9.01
N GLY A 87 -7.52 -8.25 -9.22
CA GLY A 87 -8.33 -9.32 -9.79
C GLY A 87 -9.56 -9.65 -8.93
N GLU A 88 -9.37 -9.84 -7.63
CA GLU A 88 -10.47 -10.11 -6.71
C GLU A 88 -11.49 -8.96 -6.67
N SER A 89 -11.06 -7.71 -6.85
CA SER A 89 -11.97 -6.56 -6.89
C SER A 89 -12.96 -6.63 -8.06
N VAL A 90 -12.56 -7.24 -9.17
CA VAL A 90 -13.44 -7.43 -10.33
C VAL A 90 -14.48 -8.53 -10.04
N GLU A 91 -14.08 -9.56 -9.32
CA GLU A 91 -14.97 -10.67 -8.93
C GLU A 91 -15.93 -10.29 -7.79
N LYS A 92 -15.45 -9.45 -6.86
CA LYS A 92 -16.17 -9.08 -5.62
C LYS A 92 -16.26 -7.56 -5.41
N PRO A 93 -16.79 -6.80 -6.37
CA PRO A 93 -16.72 -5.34 -6.33
C PRO A 93 -17.43 -4.74 -5.11
N LEU A 94 -18.59 -5.26 -4.70
CA LEU A 94 -19.34 -4.75 -3.55
C LEU A 94 -18.57 -4.90 -2.23
N GLU A 95 -17.85 -6.01 -2.05
CA GLU A 95 -17.00 -6.21 -0.87
C GLU A 95 -15.90 -5.15 -0.80
N TYR A 96 -15.28 -4.83 -1.95
CA TYR A 96 -14.25 -3.80 -2.05
C TYR A 96 -14.80 -2.39 -1.76
N TYR A 97 -15.93 -2.04 -2.35
CA TYR A 97 -16.58 -0.76 -2.06
C TYR A 97 -17.00 -0.67 -0.60
N HIS A 98 -17.67 -1.70 -0.07
CA HIS A 98 -18.10 -1.70 1.32
C HIS A 98 -16.91 -1.58 2.28
N ASN A 99 -15.90 -2.44 2.14
CA ASN A 99 -14.76 -2.42 3.03
C ASN A 99 -13.96 -1.10 2.94
N ASN A 100 -13.57 -0.70 1.74
CA ASN A 100 -12.65 0.42 1.58
C ASN A 100 -13.34 1.77 1.82
N MET A 101 -14.55 1.95 1.29
CA MET A 101 -15.28 3.23 1.44
C MET A 101 -15.83 3.38 2.86
N THR A 102 -16.64 2.41 3.34
CA THR A 102 -17.26 2.50 4.67
C THR A 102 -16.21 2.54 5.77
N GLY A 103 -15.16 1.70 5.67
CA GLY A 103 -14.08 1.71 6.65
C GLY A 103 -13.36 3.06 6.73
N THR A 104 -13.11 3.71 5.58
CA THR A 104 -12.52 5.05 5.58
C THR A 104 -13.47 6.12 6.12
N PHE A 105 -14.79 6.02 5.82
CA PHE A 105 -15.78 6.95 6.38
C PHE A 105 -15.86 6.81 7.90
N THR A 106 -15.91 5.58 8.41
CA THR A 106 -15.88 5.30 9.85
C THR A 106 -14.63 5.90 10.51
N LEU A 107 -13.46 5.71 9.90
CA LEU A 107 -12.21 6.28 10.39
C LEU A 107 -12.27 7.82 10.44
N LEU A 108 -12.74 8.47 9.38
CA LEU A 108 -12.85 9.93 9.33
C LEU A 108 -13.82 10.48 10.38
N ASP A 109 -14.94 9.81 10.62
CA ASP A 109 -15.90 10.20 11.66
C ASP A 109 -15.29 10.06 13.05
N VAL A 110 -14.57 8.98 13.34
CA VAL A 110 -13.87 8.78 14.60
C VAL A 110 -12.75 9.82 14.76
N MET A 111 -11.95 10.09 13.75
CA MET A 111 -10.92 11.13 13.77
C MET A 111 -11.52 12.49 14.12
N ARG A 112 -12.60 12.89 13.47
CA ARG A 112 -13.29 14.17 13.73
C ARG A 112 -13.81 14.27 15.14
N SER A 113 -14.44 13.21 15.66
CA SER A 113 -14.99 13.19 17.02
C SER A 113 -13.90 13.30 18.11
N HIS A 114 -12.67 12.89 17.82
CA HIS A 114 -11.51 12.98 18.72
C HIS A 114 -10.57 14.15 18.42
N GLY A 115 -10.94 15.04 17.49
CA GLY A 115 -10.12 16.22 17.18
C GLY A 115 -8.84 15.91 16.40
N VAL A 116 -8.76 14.79 15.70
CA VAL A 116 -7.62 14.40 14.88
C VAL A 116 -7.90 14.77 13.42
N PHE A 117 -7.09 15.67 12.87
CA PHE A 117 -7.31 16.26 11.54
C PHE A 117 -6.16 16.03 10.56
N SER A 118 -5.23 15.13 10.85
CA SER A 118 -4.10 14.84 9.97
C SER A 118 -4.17 13.39 9.50
N ILE A 119 -4.25 13.19 8.17
CA ILE A 119 -4.30 11.86 7.55
C ILE A 119 -3.34 11.75 6.36
N VAL A 120 -2.55 10.69 6.34
CA VAL A 120 -1.79 10.21 5.19
C VAL A 120 -2.49 9.00 4.62
N PHE A 121 -3.01 9.11 3.42
CA PHE A 121 -3.81 8.09 2.77
C PHE A 121 -2.99 7.29 1.77
N SER A 122 -3.05 5.97 1.89
CA SER A 122 -2.53 5.00 0.95
C SER A 122 -3.36 4.99 -0.34
N SER A 123 -3.01 5.84 -1.30
CA SER A 123 -3.56 5.80 -2.64
C SER A 123 -2.72 4.90 -3.57
N SER A 124 -2.98 4.93 -4.85
CA SER A 124 -2.35 4.02 -5.82
C SER A 124 -2.22 4.68 -7.19
N ALA A 125 -1.16 4.35 -7.93
CA ALA A 125 -1.03 4.75 -9.33
C ALA A 125 -2.16 4.20 -10.22
N THR A 126 -2.95 3.22 -9.76
CA THR A 126 -4.13 2.73 -10.47
C THR A 126 -5.21 3.81 -10.68
N VAL A 127 -5.15 4.94 -9.96
CA VAL A 127 -6.04 6.09 -10.17
C VAL A 127 -5.79 6.83 -11.48
N TYR A 128 -4.66 6.56 -12.15
CA TYR A 128 -4.35 7.13 -13.47
C TYR A 128 -4.90 6.30 -14.63
N GLY A 129 -5.39 5.07 -14.36
CA GLY A 129 -5.92 4.17 -15.39
C GLY A 129 -4.88 3.82 -16.45
N SER A 130 -5.16 4.18 -17.70
CA SER A 130 -4.24 3.98 -18.83
C SER A 130 -3.68 5.33 -19.30
N PRO A 131 -2.55 5.79 -18.75
CA PRO A 131 -1.97 7.08 -19.11
C PRO A 131 -1.47 7.08 -20.55
N LYS A 132 -1.54 8.22 -21.22
CA LYS A 132 -1.09 8.36 -22.63
C LYS A 132 0.44 8.44 -22.76
N THR A 133 1.11 8.88 -21.72
CA THR A 133 2.56 9.11 -21.69
C THR A 133 3.15 8.74 -20.33
N VAL A 134 4.45 8.50 -20.30
CA VAL A 134 5.25 8.30 -19.08
C VAL A 134 6.46 9.25 -19.12
N PRO A 135 7.04 9.66 -17.99
CA PRO A 135 6.63 9.35 -16.62
C PRO A 135 5.32 10.04 -16.21
N ILE A 136 4.54 9.38 -15.36
CA ILE A 136 3.25 9.90 -14.88
C ILE A 136 3.48 10.98 -13.82
N LYS A 137 2.79 12.12 -13.96
CA LYS A 137 2.82 13.23 -13.01
C LYS A 137 1.51 13.33 -12.23
N GLU A 138 1.54 13.99 -11.08
CA GLU A 138 0.38 14.11 -10.16
C GLU A 138 -0.80 14.87 -10.78
N ASP A 139 -0.57 15.72 -11.76
CA ASP A 139 -1.57 16.50 -12.50
C ASP A 139 -2.19 15.76 -13.70
N PHE A 140 -1.80 14.52 -13.96
CA PHE A 140 -2.38 13.73 -15.04
C PHE A 140 -3.86 13.45 -14.81
N PRO A 141 -4.65 13.32 -15.89
CA PRO A 141 -6.06 12.94 -15.80
C PRO A 141 -6.25 11.64 -15.03
N LEU A 142 -7.27 11.62 -14.18
CA LEU A 142 -7.59 10.47 -13.36
C LEU A 142 -8.70 9.64 -14.02
N SER A 143 -8.47 8.33 -14.06
CA SER A 143 -9.42 7.32 -14.51
C SER A 143 -9.10 5.98 -13.85
N THR A 144 -9.98 5.00 -13.97
CA THR A 144 -9.73 3.70 -13.34
C THR A 144 -10.19 2.58 -14.27
N THR A 145 -9.53 1.43 -14.18
CA THR A 145 -9.82 0.24 -14.99
C THR A 145 -10.41 -0.92 -14.18
N ASN A 146 -10.48 -0.76 -12.85
CA ASN A 146 -10.94 -1.81 -11.94
C ASN A 146 -11.54 -1.23 -10.65
N PRO A 147 -12.40 -2.00 -9.93
CA PRO A 147 -13.06 -1.52 -8.72
C PRO A 147 -12.10 -1.11 -7.58
N TYR A 148 -10.97 -1.81 -7.40
CA TYR A 148 -9.97 -1.39 -6.42
C TYR A 148 -9.45 0.03 -6.71
N GLY A 149 -8.99 0.29 -7.93
CA GLY A 149 -8.56 1.63 -8.35
C GLY A 149 -9.67 2.66 -8.16
N THR A 150 -10.92 2.29 -8.48
CA THR A 150 -12.08 3.16 -8.30
C THR A 150 -12.31 3.52 -6.83
N THR A 151 -12.17 2.56 -5.88
CA THR A 151 -12.27 2.89 -4.44
C THR A 151 -11.19 3.89 -4.02
N LYS A 152 -9.96 3.76 -4.52
CA LYS A 152 -8.87 4.70 -4.21
C LYS A 152 -9.17 6.09 -4.77
N LEU A 153 -9.59 6.20 -6.03
CA LEU A 153 -9.94 7.48 -6.66
C LEU A 153 -11.13 8.17 -5.96
N MET A 154 -12.18 7.42 -5.64
CA MET A 154 -13.31 7.96 -4.90
C MET A 154 -12.90 8.46 -3.51
N LEU A 155 -12.04 7.74 -2.80
CA LEU A 155 -11.54 8.16 -1.48
C LEU A 155 -10.62 9.38 -1.57
N GLU A 156 -9.81 9.54 -2.62
CA GLU A 156 -9.08 10.80 -2.85
C GLU A 156 -10.06 11.98 -2.99
N ARG A 157 -11.16 11.80 -3.71
CA ARG A 157 -12.18 12.84 -3.86
C ARG A 157 -12.86 13.14 -2.53
N VAL A 158 -13.30 12.12 -1.80
CA VAL A 158 -13.92 12.28 -0.46
C VAL A 158 -13.00 13.04 0.49
N LEU A 159 -11.74 12.64 0.60
CA LEU A 159 -10.75 13.29 1.46
C LEU A 159 -10.52 14.76 1.07
N THR A 160 -10.53 15.05 -0.23
CA THR A 160 -10.44 16.41 -0.74
C THR A 160 -11.67 17.25 -0.35
N ASP A 161 -12.87 16.69 -0.51
CA ASP A 161 -14.12 17.35 -0.14
C ASP A 161 -14.24 17.54 1.38
N VAL A 162 -13.77 16.58 2.19
CA VAL A 162 -13.68 16.72 3.65
C VAL A 162 -12.75 17.87 4.04
N GLN A 163 -11.59 18.01 3.42
CA GLN A 163 -10.68 19.14 3.66
C GLN A 163 -11.28 20.45 3.19
N PHE A 164 -12.01 20.43 2.09
CA PHE A 164 -12.68 21.63 1.59
C PHE A 164 -13.75 22.12 2.58
N ALA A 165 -14.53 21.22 3.17
CA ALA A 165 -15.57 21.50 4.14
C ALA A 165 -15.03 21.88 5.53
N ASP A 166 -13.94 21.21 5.98
CA ASP A 166 -13.30 21.45 7.27
C ASP A 166 -11.82 21.79 7.08
N LYS A 167 -11.50 23.08 7.14
CA LYS A 167 -10.15 23.60 6.88
C LYS A 167 -9.10 23.20 7.90
N ARG A 168 -9.46 22.49 8.97
CA ARG A 168 -8.49 21.93 9.92
C ARG A 168 -7.76 20.71 9.38
N PHE A 169 -8.36 20.02 8.39
CA PHE A 169 -7.76 18.81 7.84
C PHE A 169 -6.47 19.05 7.06
N SER A 170 -5.47 18.26 7.37
CA SER A 170 -4.28 18.04 6.55
C SER A 170 -4.40 16.64 5.93
N VAL A 171 -4.53 16.59 4.63
CA VAL A 171 -4.71 15.37 3.83
C VAL A 171 -3.51 15.17 2.94
N VAL A 172 -2.82 14.04 3.06
CA VAL A 172 -1.75 13.64 2.14
C VAL A 172 -2.19 12.40 1.38
N LEU A 173 -2.21 12.50 0.06
CA LEU A 173 -2.57 11.41 -0.86
C LEU A 173 -1.27 10.87 -1.48
N LEU A 174 -0.87 9.67 -1.11
CA LEU A 174 0.33 9.04 -1.63
C LEU A 174 -0.04 7.99 -2.68
N ARG A 175 0.24 8.28 -3.94
CA ARG A 175 -0.05 7.38 -5.08
C ARG A 175 1.15 6.49 -5.33
N TYR A 176 1.07 5.24 -4.86
CA TYR A 176 2.17 4.28 -5.01
C TYR A 176 2.20 3.66 -6.39
N PHE A 177 3.41 3.47 -6.89
CA PHE A 177 3.70 2.48 -7.92
C PHE A 177 3.86 1.09 -7.27
N ASN A 178 4.63 0.18 -7.82
CA ASN A 178 4.66 -1.21 -7.34
C ASN A 178 5.68 -1.40 -6.20
N PRO A 179 5.27 -1.58 -4.95
CA PRO A 179 6.21 -1.83 -3.86
C PRO A 179 6.81 -3.22 -3.99
N ILE A 180 8.13 -3.30 -3.80
CA ILE A 180 8.89 -4.55 -3.79
C ILE A 180 9.93 -4.57 -2.66
N GLY A 181 10.55 -5.72 -2.44
CA GLY A 181 11.65 -5.88 -1.50
C GLY A 181 11.22 -6.30 -0.11
N ALA A 182 12.18 -6.30 0.79
CA ALA A 182 12.03 -6.72 2.18
C ALA A 182 12.95 -5.91 3.08
N HIS A 183 12.70 -5.94 4.38
CA HIS A 183 13.57 -5.29 5.34
C HIS A 183 14.93 -6.01 5.41
N LYS A 184 16.01 -5.25 5.53
CA LYS A 184 17.40 -5.75 5.60
C LYS A 184 17.67 -6.79 6.70
N SER A 185 16.82 -6.85 7.72
CA SER A 185 16.92 -7.88 8.78
C SER A 185 16.63 -9.29 8.29
N GLY A 186 16.01 -9.46 7.12
CA GLY A 186 15.54 -10.75 6.61
C GLY A 186 14.33 -11.34 7.33
N THR A 187 13.75 -10.62 8.31
CA THR A 187 12.62 -11.13 9.13
C THR A 187 11.28 -10.52 8.77
N LEU A 188 11.25 -9.52 7.92
CA LEU A 188 10.04 -8.82 7.48
C LEU A 188 10.07 -8.59 5.97
N GLY A 189 9.00 -9.02 5.29
CA GLY A 189 8.81 -8.92 3.85
C GLY A 189 7.35 -9.07 3.47
N GLU A 190 7.06 -9.28 2.18
CA GLU A 190 5.72 -9.57 1.70
C GLU A 190 5.44 -11.08 1.83
N ASP A 191 4.49 -11.45 2.70
CA ASP A 191 4.07 -12.84 2.94
C ASP A 191 2.55 -12.96 2.79
N PRO A 192 2.03 -12.94 1.54
CA PRO A 192 0.60 -13.03 1.28
C PRO A 192 0.05 -14.42 1.63
N LYS A 193 -1.20 -14.45 2.06
CA LYS A 193 -1.92 -15.71 2.24
C LYS A 193 -2.25 -16.34 0.88
N GLY A 194 -1.92 -17.61 0.69
CA GLY A 194 -2.16 -18.34 -0.55
C GLY A 194 -1.17 -18.01 -1.68
N ILE A 195 -1.63 -18.13 -2.94
CA ILE A 195 -0.82 -17.84 -4.12
C ILE A 195 -0.68 -16.32 -4.29
N PRO A 196 0.55 -15.78 -4.39
CA PRO A 196 0.75 -14.35 -4.54
C PRO A 196 0.17 -13.80 -5.85
N ASN A 197 -0.51 -12.66 -5.76
CA ASN A 197 -0.98 -11.92 -6.93
C ASN A 197 0.08 -10.95 -7.49
N ASN A 198 1.04 -10.52 -6.66
CA ASN A 198 2.13 -9.64 -7.05
C ASN A 198 3.32 -10.43 -7.59
N LEU A 199 4.04 -9.84 -8.56
CA LEU A 199 5.15 -10.49 -9.24
C LEU A 199 6.25 -10.94 -8.28
N LEU A 200 6.76 -10.05 -7.44
CA LEU A 200 7.97 -10.34 -6.65
C LEU A 200 7.77 -11.43 -5.60
N PRO A 201 6.69 -11.45 -4.78
CA PRO A 201 6.47 -12.57 -3.88
C PRO A 201 6.21 -13.89 -4.62
N TYR A 202 5.62 -13.84 -5.83
CA TYR A 202 5.48 -15.04 -6.68
C TYR A 202 6.84 -15.57 -7.12
N VAL A 203 7.70 -14.71 -7.66
CA VAL A 203 9.08 -15.06 -8.07
C VAL A 203 9.89 -15.59 -6.88
N ALA A 204 9.73 -14.99 -5.69
CA ALA A 204 10.37 -15.46 -4.47
C ALA A 204 9.92 -16.88 -4.08
N GLN A 205 8.63 -17.21 -4.21
CA GLN A 205 8.12 -18.56 -3.95
C GLN A 205 8.65 -19.59 -4.96
N VAL A 206 8.84 -19.21 -6.23
CA VAL A 206 9.53 -20.07 -7.22
C VAL A 206 11.00 -20.24 -6.85
N ALA A 207 11.66 -19.17 -6.42
CA ALA A 207 13.08 -19.21 -6.04
C ALA A 207 13.34 -20.17 -4.86
N VAL A 208 12.43 -20.26 -3.89
CA VAL A 208 12.55 -21.19 -2.75
C VAL A 208 11.90 -22.56 -3.01
N GLY A 209 11.38 -22.82 -4.22
CA GLY A 209 10.81 -24.11 -4.61
C GLY A 209 9.40 -24.38 -4.09
N ARG A 210 8.67 -23.36 -3.61
CA ARG A 210 7.26 -23.50 -3.22
C ARG A 210 6.32 -23.52 -4.42
N LEU A 211 6.69 -22.84 -5.50
CA LEU A 211 6.02 -22.85 -6.79
C LEU A 211 6.99 -23.34 -7.86
N GLU A 212 6.46 -23.99 -8.89
CA GLU A 212 7.24 -24.66 -9.93
C GLU A 212 7.90 -23.66 -10.88
N LYS A 213 7.15 -22.67 -11.36
CA LYS A 213 7.57 -21.71 -12.38
C LYS A 213 6.82 -20.39 -12.24
N VAL A 214 7.38 -19.32 -12.85
CA VAL A 214 6.74 -18.01 -12.92
C VAL A 214 5.82 -17.96 -14.12
N HIS A 215 4.59 -17.48 -13.96
CA HIS A 215 3.63 -17.23 -15.03
C HIS A 215 3.75 -15.77 -15.48
N VAL A 216 4.18 -15.55 -16.72
CA VAL A 216 4.31 -14.23 -17.35
C VAL A 216 3.11 -14.01 -18.25
N PHE A 217 2.28 -13.02 -17.94
CA PHE A 217 1.02 -12.79 -18.65
C PHE A 217 1.18 -11.81 -19.80
N GLY A 218 1.23 -12.35 -21.01
CA GLY A 218 1.41 -11.62 -22.28
C GLY A 218 2.88 -11.30 -22.61
N ASP A 219 3.21 -11.43 -23.90
CA ASP A 219 4.53 -11.17 -24.49
C ASP A 219 4.46 -10.33 -25.77
N LYS A 220 3.28 -9.70 -26.02
CA LYS A 220 3.01 -8.90 -27.23
C LYS A 220 2.65 -7.45 -26.93
N TYR A 221 2.97 -6.96 -25.72
CA TYR A 221 2.81 -5.55 -25.42
C TYR A 221 3.84 -4.71 -26.21
N PRO A 222 3.52 -3.43 -26.52
CA PRO A 222 4.46 -2.54 -27.22
C PRO A 222 5.56 -2.04 -26.25
N THR A 223 6.34 -2.98 -25.73
CA THR A 223 7.44 -2.79 -24.76
C THR A 223 8.70 -3.45 -25.31
N LYS A 224 9.86 -3.20 -24.67
CA LYS A 224 11.17 -3.67 -25.15
C LYS A 224 11.25 -5.19 -25.36
N ASP A 225 10.61 -5.97 -24.49
CA ASP A 225 10.63 -7.45 -24.54
C ASP A 225 9.23 -8.07 -24.67
N GLY A 226 8.23 -7.24 -24.96
CA GLY A 226 6.85 -7.66 -25.11
C GLY A 226 6.09 -7.87 -23.82
N THR A 227 6.76 -7.85 -22.65
CA THR A 227 6.09 -8.04 -21.35
C THR A 227 5.73 -6.71 -20.69
N GLY A 228 4.80 -6.73 -19.72
CA GLY A 228 4.36 -5.54 -19.03
C GLY A 228 5.51 -4.85 -18.28
N VAL A 229 5.53 -3.52 -18.29
CA VAL A 229 6.53 -2.68 -17.61
C VAL A 229 5.87 -1.97 -16.41
N ARG A 230 6.56 -1.94 -15.27
CA ARG A 230 6.10 -1.24 -14.07
C ARG A 230 7.26 -0.51 -13.41
N ASP A 231 6.94 0.59 -12.73
CA ASP A 231 7.87 1.24 -11.80
C ASP A 231 7.82 0.50 -10.47
N TYR A 232 8.96 0.00 -10.04
CA TYR A 232 9.10 -0.74 -8.78
C TYR A 232 9.87 0.09 -7.76
N ILE A 233 9.22 0.42 -6.65
CA ILE A 233 9.81 1.14 -5.52
C ILE A 233 10.13 0.18 -4.37
N HIS A 234 11.30 0.31 -3.76
CA HIS A 234 11.62 -0.50 -2.58
C HIS A 234 10.72 -0.14 -1.41
N VAL A 235 10.20 -1.15 -0.70
CA VAL A 235 9.21 -0.95 0.38
C VAL A 235 9.72 -0.06 1.51
N VAL A 236 11.03 -0.06 1.78
CA VAL A 236 11.63 0.84 2.78
C VAL A 236 11.63 2.28 2.30
N ASP A 237 11.93 2.55 1.02
CA ASP A 237 11.85 3.90 0.44
C ASP A 237 10.41 4.40 0.45
N LEU A 238 9.45 3.53 0.14
CA LEU A 238 8.02 3.82 0.26
C LEU A 238 7.65 4.15 1.72
N ALA A 239 8.12 3.38 2.69
CA ALA A 239 7.90 3.63 4.12
C ALA A 239 8.48 4.98 4.56
N LEU A 240 9.71 5.31 4.12
CA LEU A 240 10.34 6.62 4.37
C LEU A 240 9.52 7.77 3.76
N GLY A 241 8.89 7.55 2.59
CA GLY A 241 7.94 8.49 1.99
C GLY A 241 6.78 8.83 2.93
N HIS A 242 6.23 7.83 3.65
CA HIS A 242 5.17 8.04 4.64
C HIS A 242 5.67 8.82 5.87
N VAL A 243 6.87 8.48 6.37
CA VAL A 243 7.49 9.23 7.45
C VAL A 243 7.65 10.69 7.07
N LYS A 244 8.18 10.96 5.87
CA LYS A 244 8.33 12.34 5.39
C LYS A 244 7.00 13.05 5.19
N ALA A 245 5.98 12.35 4.70
CA ALA A 245 4.64 12.91 4.52
C ALA A 245 4.05 13.37 5.87
N VAL A 246 4.07 12.52 6.88
CA VAL A 246 3.53 12.88 8.20
C VAL A 246 4.36 13.95 8.88
N GLU A 247 5.70 13.89 8.86
CA GLU A 247 6.59 14.89 9.46
C GLU A 247 6.41 16.29 8.87
N LYS A 248 6.20 16.37 7.55
CA LYS A 248 6.14 17.66 6.84
C LYS A 248 4.75 18.26 6.74
N LYS A 249 3.71 17.42 6.84
CA LYS A 249 2.34 17.83 6.54
C LYS A 249 1.37 17.68 7.71
N ALA A 250 1.64 16.84 8.71
CA ALA A 250 0.77 16.77 9.88
C ALA A 250 0.67 18.15 10.55
N GLY A 251 -0.56 18.58 10.84
CA GLY A 251 -0.84 19.91 11.39
C GLY A 251 -0.75 21.08 10.39
N ASN A 252 -0.45 20.82 9.11
CA ASN A 252 -0.49 21.83 8.05
C ASN A 252 -1.75 21.60 7.20
N PRO A 253 -2.83 22.37 7.38
CA PRO A 253 -4.07 22.17 6.64
C PRO A 253 -3.89 22.30 5.13
N GLY A 254 -4.56 21.43 4.38
CA GLY A 254 -4.50 21.40 2.93
C GLY A 254 -4.58 19.99 2.36
N VAL A 255 -4.59 19.88 1.03
CA VAL A 255 -4.51 18.60 0.30
C VAL A 255 -3.17 18.57 -0.44
N TYR A 256 -2.41 17.52 -0.20
CA TYR A 256 -1.08 17.31 -0.76
C TYR A 256 -1.04 15.97 -1.49
N ILE A 257 -0.62 15.96 -2.74
CA ILE A 257 -0.61 14.77 -3.60
C ILE A 257 0.83 14.50 -4.02
N TYR A 258 1.27 13.25 -3.84
CA TYR A 258 2.62 12.83 -4.26
C TYR A 258 2.60 11.45 -4.88
N ASN A 259 3.29 11.30 -6.00
CA ASN A 259 3.64 10.02 -6.55
C ASN A 259 4.83 9.41 -5.79
N LEU A 260 4.75 8.14 -5.43
CA LEU A 260 5.85 7.39 -4.84
C LEU A 260 6.28 6.26 -5.77
N GLY A 261 7.30 6.52 -6.55
CA GLY A 261 7.94 5.64 -7.52
C GLY A 261 9.39 6.05 -7.73
N THR A 262 10.10 5.34 -8.61
CA THR A 262 11.50 5.60 -8.96
C THR A 262 11.64 6.45 -10.22
N GLY A 263 10.58 6.57 -11.02
CA GLY A 263 10.60 7.17 -12.35
C GLY A 263 11.18 6.27 -13.44
N HIS A 264 11.50 5.02 -13.10
CA HIS A 264 12.04 4.02 -14.03
C HIS A 264 11.16 2.78 -14.08
N GLY A 265 10.80 2.35 -15.27
CA GLY A 265 10.06 1.12 -15.49
C GLY A 265 10.97 -0.07 -15.77
N TYR A 266 10.59 -1.22 -15.23
CA TYR A 266 11.23 -2.51 -15.50
C TYR A 266 10.19 -3.50 -15.99
N SER A 267 10.57 -4.32 -17.00
CA SER A 267 9.70 -5.37 -17.50
C SER A 267 9.63 -6.58 -16.57
N VAL A 268 8.60 -7.39 -16.73
CA VAL A 268 8.47 -8.65 -15.97
C VAL A 268 9.69 -9.55 -16.17
N ILE A 269 10.19 -9.67 -17.40
CA ILE A 269 11.37 -10.48 -17.72
C ILE A 269 12.64 -9.89 -17.09
N GLU A 270 12.80 -8.56 -17.09
CA GLU A 270 13.94 -7.91 -16.41
C GLU A 270 13.96 -8.22 -14.92
N ILE A 271 12.80 -8.20 -14.26
CA ILE A 271 12.69 -8.57 -12.82
C ILE A 271 13.04 -10.04 -12.59
N ILE A 272 12.53 -10.97 -13.40
CA ILE A 272 12.84 -12.40 -13.28
C ILE A 272 14.34 -12.64 -13.45
N LYS A 273 14.98 -12.02 -14.44
CA LYS A 273 16.43 -12.12 -14.69
C LYS A 273 17.25 -11.54 -13.55
N ALA A 274 16.86 -10.37 -13.02
CA ALA A 274 17.53 -9.75 -11.89
C ALA A 274 17.44 -10.63 -10.63
N PHE A 275 16.27 -11.22 -10.39
CA PHE A 275 16.06 -12.12 -9.26
C PHE A 275 16.85 -13.44 -9.42
N SER A 276 16.86 -14.01 -10.63
CA SER A 276 17.66 -15.21 -10.95
C SER A 276 19.14 -14.96 -10.67
N LYS A 277 19.67 -13.81 -11.10
CA LYS A 277 21.05 -13.41 -10.81
C LYS A 277 21.32 -13.29 -9.31
N ALA A 278 20.40 -12.68 -8.56
CA ALA A 278 20.53 -12.53 -7.11
C ALA A 278 20.49 -13.87 -6.36
N CYS A 279 19.68 -14.83 -6.84
CA CYS A 279 19.60 -16.19 -6.27
C CYS A 279 20.74 -17.13 -6.70
N GLY A 280 21.55 -16.76 -7.68
CA GLY A 280 22.58 -17.62 -8.26
C GLY A 280 22.05 -18.83 -9.04
N LYS A 281 20.78 -18.81 -9.47
CA LYS A 281 20.15 -19.87 -10.25
C LYS A 281 19.13 -19.30 -11.23
N GLU A 282 18.95 -19.98 -12.37
CA GLU A 282 17.89 -19.64 -13.32
C GLU A 282 16.51 -19.99 -12.76
N LEU A 283 15.56 -19.04 -12.86
CA LEU A 283 14.19 -19.25 -12.44
C LEU A 283 13.32 -19.60 -13.65
N PRO A 284 12.64 -20.76 -13.66
CA PRO A 284 11.81 -21.15 -14.77
C PRO A 284 10.58 -20.26 -14.88
N TYR A 285 10.20 -19.90 -16.10
CA TYR A 285 8.98 -19.18 -16.40
C TYR A 285 8.27 -19.71 -17.65
N VAL A 286 6.99 -19.40 -17.78
CA VAL A 286 6.14 -19.69 -18.94
C VAL A 286 5.36 -18.45 -19.32
N ILE A 287 5.13 -18.29 -20.62
CA ILE A 287 4.29 -17.22 -21.15
C ILE A 287 2.84 -17.70 -21.20
N ASP A 288 1.96 -16.98 -20.55
CA ASP A 288 0.52 -17.21 -20.57
C ASP A 288 -0.19 -16.09 -21.35
N PRO A 289 -1.46 -16.27 -21.73
CA PRO A 289 -2.27 -15.21 -22.30
C PRO A 289 -2.33 -13.97 -21.39
N PRO A 290 -2.46 -12.75 -21.95
CA PRO A 290 -2.57 -11.53 -21.16
C PRO A 290 -3.82 -11.57 -20.26
N ARG A 291 -3.73 -11.00 -19.07
CA ARG A 291 -4.87 -10.89 -18.15
C ARG A 291 -5.77 -9.72 -18.56
N ALA A 292 -7.07 -9.87 -18.31
CA ALA A 292 -8.03 -8.78 -18.50
C ALA A 292 -7.66 -7.58 -17.60
N GLY A 293 -7.56 -6.40 -18.20
CA GLY A 293 -7.26 -5.16 -17.48
C GLY A 293 -5.77 -4.87 -17.25
N ASP A 294 -4.84 -5.74 -17.70
CA ASP A 294 -3.42 -5.41 -17.68
C ASP A 294 -3.10 -4.34 -18.74
N ILE A 295 -2.22 -3.40 -18.36
CA ILE A 295 -1.70 -2.34 -19.24
C ILE A 295 -0.24 -2.61 -19.59
N ALA A 296 0.22 -2.08 -20.73
CA ALA A 296 1.59 -2.29 -21.21
C ALA A 296 2.63 -1.62 -20.29
N VAL A 297 2.38 -0.37 -19.89
CA VAL A 297 3.29 0.44 -19.08
C VAL A 297 2.51 1.17 -17.98
#